data_eaf5bc80fb68e983ae1af6aee1593f95
#
_entry.id   eaf5bc80fb68e983ae1af6aee1593f95
#
_cell.length_a   1.000
_cell.length_b   1.000
_cell.length_c   1.000
_cell.angle_alpha   90.00
_cell.angle_beta   90.00
_cell.angle_gamma   90.00
#
_symmetry.space_group_name_H-M   'P 1'
#
loop_
_entity.id
_entity.type
_entity.pdbx_description
1 polymer ?
#
loop_
_entity_poly.entity_id
_entity_poly.type
_entity_poly.pdbx_seq_one_letter_code
_entity_poly.pdbx_strand_id
1 'polypeptide(L)'
;MHATKLIVITILTLAFAPTFSMAKSEDETSLWKIQKTLASKKYVDLTHAFAPGIPRWQGFPDETRKTIYWYDKRPDTVGAGFFSELFTHVGQWGTHVDPPAHFVKELRTVDQIDLKEMTLPLVVVDVHEEVAKNPDYTLSLERVKKWEKDHGEIPASAFVAMRTDWSKRWPNTAKMENKDAHGVAHYPGGAC
;
A
#
# COMPACT_ATOMS: atom_id res chain seq x y z
N MET A 1 -67.43 19.95 70.80
CA MET A 1 -66.36 19.02 70.50
C MET A 1 -65.88 19.36 69.02
N HIS A 2 -64.78 20.12 68.90
CA HIS A 2 -64.23 20.48 67.59
C HIS A 2 -63.00 19.64 67.37
N ALA A 3 -63.02 18.80 66.31
CA ALA A 3 -61.89 17.99 65.91
C ALA A 3 -61.04 18.77 64.88
N THR A 4 -59.85 19.15 65.28
CA THR A 4 -58.87 19.82 64.43
C THR A 4 -58.17 18.76 63.57
N LYS A 5 -58.40 18.81 62.26
CA LYS A 5 -57.65 17.93 61.30
C LYS A 5 -56.26 18.54 61.00
N LEU A 6 -55.23 17.78 61.37
CA LEU A 6 -53.87 18.09 61.08
C LEU A 6 -53.57 17.63 59.62
N ILE A 7 -53.24 18.55 58.73
CA ILE A 7 -52.79 18.25 57.35
C ILE A 7 -51.27 18.18 57.38
N VAL A 8 -50.70 17.01 57.15
CA VAL A 8 -49.28 16.79 56.98
C VAL A 8 -48.96 16.96 55.50
N ILE A 9 -48.25 18.02 55.15
CA ILE A 9 -47.74 18.23 53.78
C ILE A 9 -46.30 17.60 53.70
N THR A 10 -46.18 16.50 52.98
CA THR A 10 -44.93 15.85 52.73
C THR A 10 -44.33 16.54 51.53
N ILE A 11 -43.25 17.34 51.70
CA ILE A 11 -42.46 17.96 50.61
C ILE A 11 -41.48 16.92 50.12
N LEU A 12 -41.70 16.40 48.89
CA LEU A 12 -40.78 15.51 48.19
C LEU A 12 -39.72 16.35 47.50
N THR A 13 -38.55 16.50 48.11
CA THR A 13 -37.41 17.16 47.48
C THR A 13 -36.76 16.20 46.47
N LEU A 14 -37.01 16.43 45.17
CA LEU A 14 -36.29 15.77 44.10
C LEU A 14 -34.85 16.31 44.05
N ALA A 15 -33.89 15.55 44.54
CA ALA A 15 -32.47 15.86 44.38
C ALA A 15 -32.06 15.60 42.94
N PHE A 16 -31.94 16.66 42.13
CA PHE A 16 -31.30 16.60 40.82
C PHE A 16 -29.78 16.46 41.03
N ALA A 17 -29.25 15.25 40.94
CA ALA A 17 -27.80 15.03 40.87
C ALA A 17 -27.33 15.44 39.46
N PRO A 18 -26.41 16.40 39.33
CA PRO A 18 -25.84 16.69 38.03
C PRO A 18 -24.99 15.48 37.59
N THR A 19 -25.44 14.79 36.55
CA THR A 19 -24.62 13.81 35.87
C THR A 19 -23.49 14.54 35.16
N PHE A 20 -22.35 14.65 35.82
CA PHE A 20 -21.11 15.07 35.13
C PHE A 20 -20.74 13.94 34.16
N SER A 21 -21.13 14.08 32.92
CA SER A 21 -20.57 13.33 31.83
C SER A 21 -19.11 13.82 31.68
N MET A 22 -18.19 13.09 32.32
CA MET A 22 -16.78 13.26 31.99
C MET A 22 -16.60 12.83 30.53
N ALA A 23 -16.59 13.81 29.63
CA ALA A 23 -16.08 13.60 28.29
C ALA A 23 -14.64 13.08 28.46
N LYS A 24 -14.45 11.79 28.22
CA LYS A 24 -13.14 11.15 28.22
C LYS A 24 -12.34 11.90 27.15
N SER A 25 -11.34 12.69 27.54
CA SER A 25 -10.44 13.30 26.58
C SER A 25 -9.84 12.15 25.76
N GLU A 26 -10.18 12.11 24.45
CA GLU A 26 -9.54 11.13 23.58
C GLU A 26 -8.06 11.47 23.57
N ASP A 27 -7.25 10.56 24.08
CA ASP A 27 -5.80 10.67 24.06
C ASP A 27 -5.37 10.92 22.61
N GLU A 28 -4.59 11.99 22.38
CA GLU A 28 -4.06 12.37 21.06
C GLU A 28 -3.28 11.21 20.41
N THR A 29 -2.74 10.29 21.21
CA THR A 29 -1.98 9.11 20.80
C THR A 29 -2.84 7.86 20.62
N SER A 30 -4.17 7.93 20.85
CA SER A 30 -5.02 6.76 20.68
C SER A 30 -5.02 6.26 19.24
N LEU A 31 -4.99 4.93 19.05
CA LEU A 31 -5.03 4.31 17.72
C LEU A 31 -6.26 4.74 16.92
N TRP A 32 -7.39 4.99 17.56
CA TRP A 32 -8.61 5.49 16.93
C TRP A 32 -8.42 6.88 16.34
N LYS A 33 -7.71 7.77 17.03
CA LYS A 33 -7.43 9.12 16.53
C LYS A 33 -6.43 9.09 15.38
N ILE A 34 -5.38 8.28 15.50
CA ILE A 34 -4.42 8.03 14.41
C ILE A 34 -5.15 7.50 13.18
N GLN A 35 -6.02 6.50 13.34
CA GLN A 35 -6.81 5.92 12.25
C GLN A 35 -7.72 6.97 11.59
N LYS A 36 -8.45 7.78 12.37
CA LYS A 36 -9.29 8.87 11.84
C LYS A 36 -8.45 9.88 11.04
N THR A 37 -7.28 10.24 11.56
CA THR A 37 -6.35 11.14 10.88
C THR A 37 -5.89 10.56 9.55
N LEU A 38 -5.47 9.30 9.52
CA LEU A 38 -5.08 8.61 8.29
C LEU A 38 -6.24 8.53 7.31
N ALA A 39 -7.42 8.12 7.75
CA ALA A 39 -8.62 8.01 6.91
C ALA A 39 -9.04 9.35 6.27
N SER A 40 -8.68 10.49 6.88
CA SER A 40 -8.93 11.82 6.33
C SER A 40 -7.93 12.24 5.24
N LYS A 41 -6.86 11.49 5.02
CA LYS A 41 -5.81 11.82 4.04
C LYS A 41 -6.14 11.26 2.67
N LYS A 42 -5.53 11.87 1.64
CA LYS A 42 -5.61 11.32 0.29
C LYS A 42 -4.73 10.07 0.20
N TYR A 43 -5.34 8.98 -0.24
CA TYR A 43 -4.63 7.76 -0.61
C TYR A 43 -4.37 7.77 -2.11
N VAL A 44 -3.19 7.31 -2.50
CA VAL A 44 -2.82 7.13 -3.91
C VAL A 44 -2.41 5.68 -4.10
N ASP A 45 -3.17 4.95 -4.90
CA ASP A 45 -2.80 3.60 -5.32
C ASP A 45 -1.79 3.69 -6.45
N LEU A 46 -0.61 3.15 -6.24
CA LEU A 46 0.47 3.07 -7.24
C LEU A 46 0.55 1.68 -7.89
N THR A 47 -0.39 0.78 -7.53
CA THR A 47 -0.43 -0.58 -8.05
C THR A 47 -1.02 -0.59 -9.45
N HIS A 48 -0.38 -1.28 -10.37
CA HIS A 48 -1.00 -1.66 -11.63
C HIS A 48 -1.93 -2.86 -11.44
N ALA A 49 -3.06 -2.86 -12.14
CA ALA A 49 -4.00 -3.98 -12.07
C ALA A 49 -3.30 -5.29 -12.47
N PHE A 50 -3.44 -6.31 -11.62
CA PHE A 50 -2.96 -7.66 -11.91
C PHE A 50 -3.99 -8.36 -12.80
N ALA A 51 -3.60 -8.69 -14.02
CA ALA A 51 -4.44 -9.34 -15.00
C ALA A 51 -3.62 -10.24 -15.94
N PRO A 52 -4.24 -11.22 -16.61
CA PRO A 52 -3.59 -12.00 -17.66
C PRO A 52 -2.96 -11.12 -18.73
N GLY A 53 -1.73 -11.48 -19.14
CA GLY A 53 -1.00 -10.79 -20.21
C GLY A 53 -0.39 -9.45 -19.83
N ILE A 54 -0.31 -9.10 -18.54
CA ILE A 54 0.42 -7.89 -18.12
C ILE A 54 1.91 -7.99 -18.44
N PRO A 55 2.59 -6.86 -18.66
CA PRO A 55 4.04 -6.84 -18.83
C PRO A 55 4.76 -7.55 -17.69
N ARG A 56 5.70 -8.41 -18.02
CA ARG A 56 6.53 -9.20 -17.12
C ARG A 56 7.95 -9.32 -17.66
N TRP A 57 8.87 -9.72 -16.81
CA TRP A 57 10.20 -10.09 -17.28
C TRP A 57 10.09 -11.32 -18.21
N GLN A 58 10.71 -11.24 -19.38
CA GLN A 58 10.59 -12.27 -20.43
C GLN A 58 11.07 -13.67 -20.03
N GLY A 59 11.92 -13.77 -18.98
CA GLY A 59 12.36 -15.06 -18.43
C GLY A 59 11.31 -15.78 -17.57
N PHE A 60 10.19 -15.14 -17.23
CA PHE A 60 9.13 -15.78 -16.45
C PHE A 60 8.08 -16.40 -17.37
N PRO A 61 7.50 -17.56 -16.98
CA PRO A 61 6.34 -18.12 -17.67
C PRO A 61 5.14 -17.17 -17.57
N ASP A 62 4.16 -17.37 -18.42
CA ASP A 62 2.87 -16.70 -18.28
C ASP A 62 2.16 -17.18 -17.02
N GLU A 63 1.39 -16.29 -16.41
CA GLU A 63 0.49 -16.70 -15.36
C GLU A 63 -0.67 -17.52 -15.93
N THR A 64 -1.24 -18.37 -15.11
CA THR A 64 -2.48 -19.06 -15.43
C THR A 64 -3.54 -18.74 -14.41
N ARG A 65 -4.78 -18.61 -14.88
CA ARG A 65 -5.95 -18.37 -14.04
C ARG A 65 -7.05 -19.36 -14.44
N LYS A 66 -7.66 -19.98 -13.44
CA LYS A 66 -8.76 -20.90 -13.62
C LYS A 66 -9.84 -20.65 -12.57
N THR A 67 -11.06 -20.35 -12.99
CA THR A 67 -12.20 -20.35 -12.08
C THR A 67 -12.48 -21.80 -11.68
N ILE A 68 -12.44 -22.10 -10.37
CA ILE A 68 -12.72 -23.43 -9.83
C ILE A 68 -14.17 -23.51 -9.36
N TYR A 69 -14.60 -22.49 -8.59
CA TYR A 69 -15.93 -22.41 -8.02
C TYR A 69 -16.68 -21.21 -8.60
N TRP A 70 -17.96 -21.41 -8.85
CA TRP A 70 -18.86 -20.36 -9.30
C TRP A 70 -20.16 -20.43 -8.50
N TYR A 71 -20.93 -19.37 -8.52
CA TYR A 71 -22.20 -19.29 -7.81
C TYR A 71 -23.15 -20.43 -8.19
N ASP A 72 -23.36 -20.64 -9.46
CA ASP A 72 -24.15 -21.72 -10.03
C ASP A 72 -23.27 -22.68 -10.83
N LYS A 73 -23.84 -23.84 -11.16
CA LYS A 73 -23.15 -24.85 -11.95
C LYS A 73 -22.93 -24.37 -13.39
N ARG A 74 -21.67 -24.45 -13.84
CA ARG A 74 -21.24 -24.23 -15.22
C ARG A 74 -20.47 -25.46 -15.72
N PRO A 75 -20.32 -25.64 -17.07
CA PRO A 75 -19.68 -26.83 -17.62
C PRO A 75 -18.27 -27.11 -17.07
N ASP A 76 -17.51 -26.08 -16.80
CA ASP A 76 -16.08 -26.12 -16.43
C ASP A 76 -15.80 -25.72 -14.97
N THR A 77 -16.85 -25.51 -14.16
CA THR A 77 -16.73 -25.13 -12.75
C THR A 77 -17.65 -25.94 -11.85
N VAL A 78 -17.36 -25.92 -10.56
CA VAL A 78 -18.23 -26.46 -9.52
C VAL A 78 -19.19 -25.38 -9.07
N GLY A 79 -20.50 -25.63 -9.14
CA GLY A 79 -21.51 -24.76 -8.52
C GLY A 79 -21.47 -24.90 -7.01
N ALA A 80 -21.15 -23.81 -6.30
CA ALA A 80 -20.91 -23.84 -4.86
C ALA A 80 -21.50 -22.64 -4.10
N GLY A 81 -22.21 -21.75 -4.78
CA GLY A 81 -22.76 -20.54 -4.17
C GLY A 81 -21.74 -19.42 -3.91
N PHE A 82 -20.50 -19.58 -4.35
CA PHE A 82 -19.44 -18.58 -4.24
C PHE A 82 -18.47 -18.65 -5.42
N PHE A 83 -17.69 -17.57 -5.61
CA PHE A 83 -16.68 -17.47 -6.65
C PHE A 83 -15.28 -17.71 -6.06
N SER A 84 -14.47 -18.54 -6.75
CA SER A 84 -13.05 -18.73 -6.42
C SER A 84 -12.23 -19.10 -7.65
N GLU A 85 -11.02 -18.56 -7.71
CA GLU A 85 -10.06 -18.81 -8.79
C GLU A 85 -8.76 -19.41 -8.24
N LEU A 86 -8.12 -20.23 -9.07
CA LEU A 86 -6.76 -20.68 -8.89
C LEU A 86 -5.85 -19.81 -9.74
N PHE A 87 -4.79 -19.28 -9.13
CA PHE A 87 -3.71 -18.56 -9.81
C PHE A 87 -2.42 -19.35 -9.72
N THR A 88 -1.66 -19.33 -10.81
CA THR A 88 -0.28 -19.81 -10.82
C THR A 88 0.59 -18.74 -11.48
N HIS A 89 1.55 -18.18 -10.76
CA HIS A 89 2.45 -17.16 -11.26
C HIS A 89 3.75 -17.13 -10.44
N VAL A 90 4.79 -16.51 -11.00
CA VAL A 90 6.02 -16.21 -10.26
C VAL A 90 5.74 -15.07 -9.27
N GLY A 91 6.39 -15.06 -8.10
CA GLY A 91 6.17 -14.06 -7.07
C GLY A 91 6.42 -12.62 -7.53
N GLN A 92 7.32 -12.42 -8.47
CA GLN A 92 7.71 -11.12 -9.05
C GLN A 92 6.81 -10.69 -10.22
N TRP A 93 5.54 -11.05 -10.19
CA TRP A 93 4.55 -10.61 -11.17
C TRP A 93 3.81 -9.34 -10.70
N GLY A 94 3.64 -8.36 -11.61
CA GLY A 94 2.96 -7.10 -11.31
C GLY A 94 3.69 -6.26 -10.27
N THR A 95 2.96 -5.52 -9.46
CA THR A 95 3.51 -4.73 -8.35
C THR A 95 3.83 -5.67 -7.19
N HIS A 96 5.10 -5.77 -6.81
CA HIS A 96 5.57 -6.72 -5.81
C HIS A 96 6.72 -6.14 -4.97
N VAL A 97 7.12 -6.86 -3.95
CA VAL A 97 8.30 -6.60 -3.13
C VAL A 97 9.35 -7.66 -3.41
N ASP A 98 10.58 -7.24 -3.66
CA ASP A 98 11.75 -8.10 -3.69
C ASP A 98 12.41 -8.13 -2.31
N PRO A 99 12.40 -9.26 -1.59
CA PRO A 99 13.12 -9.37 -0.35
C PRO A 99 14.65 -9.44 -0.61
N PRO A 100 15.51 -9.16 0.37
CA PRO A 100 16.96 -9.30 0.23
C PRO A 100 17.42 -10.65 -0.33
N ALA A 101 16.71 -11.74 -0.01
CA ALA A 101 16.98 -13.08 -0.51
C ALA A 101 16.76 -13.22 -2.03
N HIS A 102 16.10 -12.26 -2.70
CA HIS A 102 15.87 -12.34 -4.14
C HIS A 102 17.19 -12.33 -4.93
N PHE A 103 18.15 -11.53 -4.50
CA PHE A 103 19.46 -11.42 -5.17
C PHE A 103 20.62 -12.00 -4.34
N VAL A 104 20.49 -12.09 -3.02
CA VAL A 104 21.59 -12.51 -2.13
C VAL A 104 21.17 -13.72 -1.32
N LYS A 105 21.86 -14.84 -1.56
CA LYS A 105 21.64 -16.10 -0.86
C LYS A 105 21.70 -15.90 0.67
N GLU A 106 20.85 -16.63 1.40
CA GLU A 106 20.80 -16.67 2.87
C GLU A 106 20.37 -15.36 3.56
N LEU A 107 20.01 -14.30 2.81
CA LEU A 107 19.37 -13.14 3.40
C LEU A 107 17.87 -13.36 3.62
N ARG A 108 17.23 -12.38 4.27
CA ARG A 108 15.81 -12.46 4.68
C ARG A 108 14.87 -12.66 3.49
N THR A 109 13.94 -13.57 3.63
CA THR A 109 12.77 -13.74 2.75
C THR A 109 11.65 -12.79 3.17
N VAL A 110 10.60 -12.65 2.36
CA VAL A 110 9.51 -11.68 2.60
C VAL A 110 8.78 -11.93 3.93
N ASP A 111 8.63 -13.19 4.34
CA ASP A 111 8.01 -13.59 5.61
C ASP A 111 8.86 -13.24 6.84
N GLN A 112 10.12 -12.89 6.66
CA GLN A 112 11.07 -12.49 7.70
C GLN A 112 11.23 -10.96 7.79
N ILE A 113 10.53 -10.19 6.96
CA ILE A 113 10.55 -8.72 7.00
C ILE A 113 9.51 -8.25 8.02
N ASP A 114 9.92 -7.40 8.97
CA ASP A 114 8.99 -6.82 9.95
C ASP A 114 7.95 -5.93 9.24
N LEU A 115 6.69 -6.03 9.66
CA LEU A 115 5.61 -5.22 9.11
C LEU A 115 5.85 -3.71 9.24
N LYS A 116 6.61 -3.28 10.24
CA LYS A 116 7.01 -1.86 10.40
C LYS A 116 7.91 -1.38 9.28
N GLU A 117 8.69 -2.27 8.67
CA GLU A 117 9.51 -1.97 7.49
C GLU A 117 8.66 -1.78 6.21
N MET A 118 7.35 -2.07 6.26
CA MET A 118 6.40 -1.89 5.14
C MET A 118 5.56 -0.61 5.29
N THR A 119 5.76 0.16 6.36
CA THR A 119 5.05 1.43 6.60
C THR A 119 6.08 2.51 6.92
N LEU A 120 6.60 3.14 5.89
CA LEU A 120 7.74 4.04 5.94
C LEU A 120 7.39 5.43 5.38
N PRO A 121 8.07 6.49 5.83
CA PRO A 121 8.03 7.77 5.15
C PRO A 121 8.52 7.63 3.71
N LEU A 122 7.85 8.29 2.77
CA LEU A 122 8.21 8.26 1.35
C LEU A 122 9.12 9.43 1.00
N VAL A 123 10.27 9.13 0.41
CA VAL A 123 11.14 10.08 -0.29
C VAL A 123 11.08 9.78 -1.79
N VAL A 124 10.89 10.80 -2.62
CA VAL A 124 10.86 10.65 -4.07
C VAL A 124 12.06 11.36 -4.70
N VAL A 125 12.94 10.60 -5.32
CA VAL A 125 14.02 11.13 -6.16
C VAL A 125 13.51 11.14 -7.61
N ASP A 126 13.15 12.32 -8.09
CA ASP A 126 12.59 12.49 -9.43
C ASP A 126 13.71 12.61 -10.46
N VAL A 127 13.75 11.67 -11.42
CA VAL A 127 14.73 11.58 -12.50
C VAL A 127 14.05 11.34 -13.86
N HIS A 128 12.74 11.65 -13.96
CA HIS A 128 11.99 11.35 -15.18
C HIS A 128 12.52 12.10 -16.42
N GLU A 129 13.07 13.30 -16.24
CA GLU A 129 13.66 14.06 -17.36
C GLU A 129 14.98 13.46 -17.84
N GLU A 130 15.80 12.96 -16.91
CA GLU A 130 17.05 12.26 -17.23
C GLU A 130 16.75 10.94 -17.96
N VAL A 131 15.78 10.19 -17.48
CA VAL A 131 15.31 8.94 -18.11
C VAL A 131 14.70 9.19 -19.49
N ALA A 132 13.98 10.29 -19.69
CA ALA A 132 13.45 10.66 -21.01
C ALA A 132 14.55 10.91 -22.06
N LYS A 133 15.72 11.38 -21.61
CA LYS A 133 16.90 11.61 -22.48
C LYS A 133 17.75 10.36 -22.67
N ASN A 134 17.82 9.51 -21.66
CA ASN A 134 18.59 8.28 -21.65
C ASN A 134 17.79 7.15 -20.97
N PRO A 135 17.20 6.21 -21.73
CA PRO A 135 16.45 5.09 -21.14
C PRO A 135 17.27 4.22 -20.19
N ASP A 136 18.59 4.13 -20.39
CA ASP A 136 19.51 3.37 -19.53
C ASP A 136 20.06 4.21 -18.38
N TYR A 137 19.35 5.27 -18.00
CA TYR A 137 19.77 6.10 -16.89
C TYR A 137 19.88 5.29 -15.60
N THR A 138 21.02 5.43 -14.93
CA THR A 138 21.27 4.82 -13.63
C THR A 138 21.35 5.91 -12.56
N LEU A 139 20.53 5.79 -11.51
CA LEU A 139 20.56 6.71 -10.38
C LEU A 139 21.90 6.58 -9.64
N SER A 140 22.72 7.63 -9.70
CA SER A 140 24.02 7.66 -9.03
C SER A 140 23.95 8.18 -7.61
N LEU A 141 24.98 7.86 -6.81
CA LEU A 141 25.14 8.40 -5.45
C LEU A 141 25.24 9.93 -5.45
N GLU A 142 25.90 10.53 -6.45
CA GLU A 142 26.01 11.98 -6.59
C GLU A 142 24.63 12.62 -6.78
N ARG A 143 23.75 11.96 -7.53
CA ARG A 143 22.39 12.44 -7.75
C ARG A 143 21.56 12.38 -6.46
N VAL A 144 21.75 11.33 -5.65
CA VAL A 144 21.13 11.23 -4.32
C VAL A 144 21.66 12.31 -3.39
N LYS A 145 22.98 12.50 -3.30
CA LYS A 145 23.59 13.57 -2.50
C LYS A 145 23.15 14.97 -2.95
N LYS A 146 22.93 15.17 -4.24
CA LYS A 146 22.34 16.42 -4.74
C LYS A 146 20.94 16.61 -4.24
N TRP A 147 20.13 15.56 -4.24
CA TRP A 147 18.76 15.60 -3.71
C TRP A 147 18.78 15.99 -2.23
N GLU A 148 19.63 15.35 -1.41
CA GLU A 148 19.79 15.67 0.00
C GLU A 148 20.22 17.12 0.26
N LYS A 149 21.09 17.66 -0.57
CA LYS A 149 21.50 19.07 -0.49
C LYS A 149 20.31 20.02 -0.72
N ASP A 150 19.40 19.66 -1.60
CA ASP A 150 18.28 20.51 -1.99
C ASP A 150 17.06 20.35 -1.05
N HIS A 151 16.91 19.19 -0.38
CA HIS A 151 15.71 18.82 0.41
C HIS A 151 15.98 18.41 1.87
N GLY A 152 17.21 18.26 2.25
CA GLY A 152 17.62 17.72 3.56
C GLY A 152 18.02 16.24 3.48
N GLU A 153 18.65 15.77 4.54
CA GLU A 153 19.12 14.38 4.66
C GLU A 153 17.95 13.39 4.60
N ILE A 154 18.15 12.30 3.86
CA ILE A 154 17.15 11.22 3.78
C ILE A 154 17.04 10.54 5.14
N PRO A 155 15.85 10.52 5.77
CA PRO A 155 15.69 9.92 7.09
C PRO A 155 16.02 8.43 7.08
N ALA A 156 16.62 7.94 8.16
CA ALA A 156 16.74 6.51 8.37
C ALA A 156 15.36 5.84 8.31
N SER A 157 15.28 4.66 7.72
CA SER A 157 14.03 3.93 7.50
C SER A 157 13.02 4.67 6.62
N ALA A 158 13.48 5.46 5.63
CA ALA A 158 12.61 5.97 4.58
C ALA A 158 12.50 4.98 3.42
N PHE A 159 11.33 4.95 2.78
CA PHE A 159 11.15 4.32 1.47
C PHE A 159 11.58 5.32 0.41
N VAL A 160 12.67 5.04 -0.30
CA VAL A 160 13.20 5.91 -1.37
C VAL A 160 12.68 5.42 -2.71
N ALA A 161 11.81 6.20 -3.33
CA ALA A 161 11.27 5.91 -4.65
C ALA A 161 12.01 6.70 -5.73
N MET A 162 12.48 6.02 -6.75
CA MET A 162 13.00 6.64 -7.97
C MET A 162 11.85 6.85 -8.96
N ARG A 163 11.48 8.11 -9.21
CA ARG A 163 10.45 8.43 -10.20
C ARG A 163 11.07 8.53 -11.59
N THR A 164 10.65 7.64 -12.47
CA THR A 164 11.17 7.54 -13.86
C THR A 164 10.10 7.82 -14.91
N ASP A 165 8.83 7.93 -14.54
CA ASP A 165 7.67 7.92 -15.44
C ASP A 165 7.54 6.65 -16.32
N TRP A 166 8.33 5.60 -16.06
CA TRP A 166 8.27 4.36 -16.82
C TRP A 166 6.91 3.70 -16.76
N SER A 167 6.22 3.84 -15.62
CA SER A 167 4.86 3.35 -15.40
C SER A 167 3.83 3.86 -16.41
N LYS A 168 4.07 5.01 -17.06
CA LYS A 168 3.21 5.55 -18.12
C LYS A 168 3.20 4.71 -19.40
N ARG A 169 4.10 3.74 -19.52
CA ARG A 169 4.17 2.80 -20.64
C ARG A 169 3.24 1.60 -20.47
N TRP A 170 2.73 1.40 -19.25
CA TRP A 170 1.80 0.33 -18.93
C TRP A 170 0.46 0.49 -19.68
N PRO A 171 -0.20 -0.60 -20.14
CA PRO A 171 0.19 -2.02 -20.05
C PRO A 171 0.90 -2.53 -21.30
N ASN A 172 1.54 -1.70 -22.08
CA ASN A 172 2.16 -2.08 -23.34
C ASN A 172 3.51 -2.77 -23.10
N THR A 173 3.57 -4.10 -23.26
CA THR A 173 4.77 -4.91 -23.04
C THR A 173 5.97 -4.42 -23.89
N ALA A 174 5.79 -4.16 -25.17
CA ALA A 174 6.88 -3.70 -26.05
C ALA A 174 7.45 -2.34 -25.61
N LYS A 175 6.57 -1.41 -25.14
CA LYS A 175 7.02 -0.13 -24.59
C LYS A 175 7.71 -0.30 -23.23
N MET A 176 7.25 -1.23 -22.40
CA MET A 176 7.87 -1.52 -21.09
C MET A 176 9.25 -2.14 -21.28
N GLU A 177 9.41 -3.10 -22.17
CA GLU A 177 10.70 -3.75 -22.50
C GLU A 177 11.64 -2.80 -23.24
N ASN A 178 11.11 -1.90 -24.07
CA ASN A 178 11.87 -0.90 -24.84
C ASN A 178 13.10 -1.48 -25.53
N LYS A 179 12.92 -2.61 -26.24
CA LYS A 179 14.01 -3.30 -26.94
C LYS A 179 14.48 -2.54 -28.17
N ASP A 180 15.80 -2.55 -28.39
CA ASP A 180 16.42 -2.09 -29.63
C ASP A 180 16.25 -3.11 -30.78
N ALA A 181 16.83 -2.79 -31.94
CA ALA A 181 16.82 -3.66 -33.12
C ALA A 181 17.55 -5.00 -32.92
N HIS A 182 18.39 -5.12 -31.90
CA HIS A 182 19.14 -6.33 -31.53
C HIS A 182 18.42 -7.13 -30.45
N GLY A 183 17.27 -6.67 -29.97
CA GLY A 183 16.48 -7.32 -28.92
C GLY A 183 16.99 -7.03 -27.49
N VAL A 184 17.90 -6.08 -27.34
CA VAL A 184 18.40 -5.65 -26.02
C VAL A 184 17.39 -4.70 -25.39
N ALA A 185 16.96 -4.99 -24.17
CA ALA A 185 16.04 -4.14 -23.43
C ALA A 185 16.78 -2.96 -22.78
N HIS A 186 16.17 -1.78 -22.81
CA HIS A 186 16.70 -0.53 -22.28
C HIS A 186 15.72 0.05 -21.28
N TYR A 187 16.09 0.11 -20.01
CA TYR A 187 15.24 0.63 -18.92
C TYR A 187 16.07 1.23 -17.79
N PRO A 188 15.54 2.21 -17.06
CA PRO A 188 16.27 2.87 -15.98
C PRO A 188 16.47 1.94 -14.78
N GLY A 189 17.57 2.14 -14.05
CA GLY A 189 17.93 1.38 -12.88
C GLY A 189 18.57 2.22 -11.78
N GLY A 190 18.88 1.57 -10.66
CA GLY A 190 19.73 2.10 -9.61
C GLY A 190 21.12 1.45 -9.68
N ALA A 191 22.17 2.19 -9.34
CA ALA A 191 23.48 1.61 -9.08
C ALA A 191 23.40 0.84 -7.74
N CYS A 192 23.77 -0.42 -7.74
CA CYS A 192 23.97 -1.23 -6.54
C CYS A 192 25.40 -1.10 -6.04
#